data_4fa09096de8191371f94a8661c1f27e8
#
_entry.id   4fa09096de8191371f94a8661c1f27e8
#
_cell.length_a   1.000
_cell.length_b   1.000
_cell.length_c   1.000
_cell.angle_alpha   90.00
_cell.angle_beta   90.00
_cell.angle_gamma   90.00
#
_symmetry.space_group_name_H-M   'P 1'
#
loop_
_entity.id
_entity.type
_entity.pdbx_description
1 polymer ?
#
loop_
_entity_poly.entity_id
_entity_poly.type
_entity_poly.pdbx_seq_one_letter_code
_entity_poly.pdbx_strand_id
1 'polypeptide(L)'
;MSKNRSLLLIFTIVIFDVVAANGLGALLSDYVLNLPNKPILLTAGTAVMLAIQLALSPAIGYWSDQRGRRPATIATTITSLLSNLLLLPVQSWGYLANRCFKGATNGLYSVMRSAMADQTEKDELLRYSGLLSFIAGSGTILGPMVAGVLMLVYSGGRISPIPTVILLLVIGALNIGLAFLFKETSPKEEPVERKEIVKKATNALKVVSLWNQLAEADKELPGIKPMFILNMLATLGMGYYAFFVAFMTQSHLIMTPREAAWFFLEYGSLAMLANFIFFTYIVTHVNKRKTILFLSMVGVVMQGLYAFSESSQTMFYVVAGVDAITVSIMTGLTGSILSVMVKQGGSQGEMFGNIQALGGLASFVTALINSLLSGVSMKAPFIFCGLSMIAVFVWAMRLPENARKYTDAKSMEELEEEPAEA
;
A
#
# COMPACT_ATOMS: atom_id res chain seq x y z
N MET A 1 11.37 -10.95 23.83
CA MET A 1 10.02 -10.35 23.71
C MET A 1 9.11 -11.49 23.27
N SER A 2 7.87 -11.58 23.76
CA SER A 2 6.95 -12.59 23.23
C SER A 2 6.62 -12.29 21.78
N LYS A 3 6.36 -13.32 20.94
CA LYS A 3 5.96 -13.21 19.53
C LYS A 3 4.85 -12.17 19.34
N ASN A 4 3.80 -12.24 20.15
CA ASN A 4 2.65 -11.32 20.07
C ASN A 4 3.03 -9.84 20.27
N ARG A 5 3.96 -9.55 21.18
CA ARG A 5 4.46 -8.17 21.38
C ARG A 5 5.29 -7.69 20.19
N SER A 6 6.04 -8.57 19.56
CA SER A 6 6.81 -8.24 18.36
C SER A 6 5.89 -7.93 17.18
N LEU A 7 4.88 -8.76 16.94
CA LEU A 7 3.87 -8.53 15.90
C LEU A 7 3.08 -7.24 16.13
N LEU A 8 2.68 -6.98 17.37
CA LEU A 8 1.99 -5.72 17.71
C LEU A 8 2.87 -4.50 17.41
N LEU A 9 4.18 -4.57 17.72
CA LEU A 9 5.12 -3.50 17.38
C LEU A 9 5.24 -3.28 15.85
N ILE A 10 5.33 -4.37 15.08
CA ILE A 10 5.36 -4.28 13.61
C ILE A 10 4.12 -3.54 13.10
N PHE A 11 2.92 -3.92 13.53
CA PHE A 11 1.68 -3.25 13.13
C PHE A 11 1.67 -1.78 13.55
N THR A 12 2.09 -1.48 14.78
CA THR A 12 2.10 -0.11 15.30
C THR A 12 3.12 0.77 14.56
N ILE A 13 4.30 0.24 14.25
CA ILE A 13 5.32 0.96 13.46
C ILE A 13 4.78 1.28 12.06
N VAL A 14 4.13 0.32 11.41
CA VAL A 14 3.60 0.53 10.06
C VAL A 14 2.44 1.53 10.08
N ILE A 15 1.49 1.43 11.03
CA ILE A 15 0.36 2.38 11.07
C ILE A 15 0.85 3.81 11.31
N PHE A 16 1.83 4.02 12.19
CA PHE A 16 2.40 5.34 12.45
C PHE A 16 3.15 5.88 11.23
N ASP A 17 3.89 5.03 10.51
CA ASP A 17 4.60 5.43 9.30
C ASP A 17 3.64 5.82 8.18
N VAL A 18 2.61 5.00 7.90
CA VAL A 18 1.64 5.28 6.82
C VAL A 18 0.77 6.50 7.14
N VAL A 19 0.40 6.72 8.40
CA VAL A 19 -0.31 7.94 8.83
C VAL A 19 0.60 9.16 8.66
N ALA A 20 1.86 9.08 9.09
CA ALA A 20 2.84 10.17 8.92
C ALA A 20 3.17 10.43 7.44
N ALA A 21 3.13 9.41 6.59
CA ALA A 21 3.40 9.54 5.16
C ALA A 21 2.23 10.19 4.39
N ASN A 22 1.00 9.88 4.77
CA ASN A 22 -0.21 10.28 4.04
C ASN A 22 -1.01 11.39 4.72
N GLY A 23 -0.63 11.81 5.94
CA GLY A 23 -1.32 12.83 6.72
C GLY A 23 -1.43 14.20 6.04
N LEU A 24 -0.56 14.49 5.07
CA LEU A 24 -0.69 15.66 4.21
C LEU A 24 -1.72 15.47 3.08
N GLY A 25 -2.22 14.25 2.85
CA GLY A 25 -3.01 13.96 1.66
C GLY A 25 -4.24 14.84 1.48
N ALA A 26 -5.01 15.09 2.56
CA ALA A 26 -6.15 16.01 2.53
C ALA A 26 -5.74 17.49 2.47
N LEU A 27 -4.59 17.83 3.08
CA LEU A 27 -4.04 19.19 3.12
C LEU A 27 -3.06 19.45 1.99
N LEU A 28 -2.74 18.44 1.17
CA LEU A 28 -1.75 18.58 0.12
C LEU A 28 -2.20 19.64 -0.90
N SER A 29 -3.49 19.67 -1.21
CA SER A 29 -4.05 20.74 -2.04
C SER A 29 -3.88 22.10 -1.35
N ASP A 30 -4.18 22.24 -0.06
CA ASP A 30 -4.08 23.50 0.66
C ASP A 30 -2.63 23.90 0.94
N TYR A 31 -1.77 22.92 1.25
CA TYR A 31 -0.33 23.16 1.39
C TYR A 31 0.25 23.67 0.06
N VAL A 32 -0.05 23.00 -1.03
CA VAL A 32 0.41 23.37 -2.39
C VAL A 32 -0.35 24.59 -2.91
N LEU A 33 -1.59 24.86 -2.45
CA LEU A 33 -2.35 26.07 -2.80
C LEU A 33 -1.61 27.36 -2.41
N ASN A 34 -0.77 27.33 -1.40
CA ASN A 34 0.04 28.45 -0.99
C ASN A 34 1.40 28.54 -1.69
N LEU A 35 1.71 27.61 -2.62
CA LEU A 35 2.96 27.54 -3.35
C LEU A 35 2.78 27.97 -4.83
N PRO A 36 3.79 28.54 -5.46
CA PRO A 36 3.75 28.81 -6.91
C PRO A 36 3.77 27.51 -7.73
N ASN A 37 3.20 27.54 -8.95
CA ASN A 37 3.20 26.42 -9.90
C ASN A 37 2.58 25.11 -9.38
N LYS A 38 1.47 25.20 -8.70
CA LYS A 38 0.73 24.13 -8.00
C LYS A 38 0.58 22.80 -8.75
N PRO A 39 0.04 22.75 -9.99
CA PRO A 39 -0.16 21.47 -10.69
C PRO A 39 1.14 20.76 -10.99
N ILE A 40 2.17 21.52 -11.40
CA ILE A 40 3.50 20.98 -11.72
C ILE A 40 4.15 20.38 -10.46
N LEU A 41 4.05 21.05 -9.31
CA LEU A 41 4.61 20.56 -8.05
C LEU A 41 3.97 19.27 -7.59
N LEU A 42 2.65 19.13 -7.69
CA LEU A 42 1.94 17.89 -7.33
C LEU A 42 2.38 16.72 -8.20
N THR A 43 2.41 16.92 -9.51
CA THR A 43 2.79 15.87 -10.47
C THR A 43 4.27 15.51 -10.33
N ALA A 44 5.16 16.51 -10.27
CA ALA A 44 6.59 16.31 -10.11
C ALA A 44 6.92 15.64 -8.75
N GLY A 45 6.28 16.09 -7.67
CA GLY A 45 6.48 15.49 -6.35
C GLY A 45 6.10 14.01 -6.30
N THR A 46 4.96 13.65 -6.90
CA THR A 46 4.54 12.26 -6.99
C THR A 46 5.50 11.44 -7.87
N ALA A 47 5.90 11.96 -9.03
CA ALA A 47 6.82 11.28 -9.93
C ALA A 47 8.20 11.03 -9.28
N VAL A 48 8.74 12.04 -8.60
CA VAL A 48 10.02 11.93 -7.88
C VAL A 48 9.93 10.91 -6.75
N MET A 49 8.88 10.96 -5.94
CA MET A 49 8.67 10.00 -4.86
C MET A 49 8.67 8.56 -5.39
N LEU A 50 7.95 8.31 -6.47
CA LEU A 50 7.82 6.97 -7.06
C LEU A 50 9.10 6.49 -7.72
N ALA A 51 9.84 7.37 -8.40
CA ALA A 51 11.13 7.03 -8.98
C ALA A 51 12.13 6.62 -7.89
N ILE A 52 12.16 7.34 -6.77
CA ILE A 52 13.04 7.03 -5.64
C ILE A 52 12.56 5.77 -4.91
N GLN A 53 11.27 5.59 -4.72
CA GLN A 53 10.69 4.35 -4.17
C GLN A 53 11.09 3.14 -5.02
N LEU A 54 10.92 3.24 -6.34
CA LEU A 54 11.28 2.17 -7.28
C LEU A 54 12.76 1.78 -7.13
N ALA A 55 13.65 2.78 -7.02
CA ALA A 55 15.08 2.55 -6.88
C ALA A 55 15.47 1.98 -5.50
N LEU A 56 14.95 2.57 -4.43
CA LEU A 56 15.47 2.31 -3.09
C LEU A 56 14.74 1.19 -2.34
N SER A 57 13.49 0.87 -2.65
CA SER A 57 12.78 -0.21 -1.93
C SER A 57 13.49 -1.57 -2.02
N PRO A 58 13.95 -2.05 -3.19
CA PRO A 58 14.72 -3.28 -3.26
C PRO A 58 16.08 -3.19 -2.56
N ALA A 59 16.74 -2.03 -2.65
CA ALA A 59 18.04 -1.80 -2.02
C ALA A 59 17.93 -1.80 -0.48
N ILE A 60 16.87 -1.21 0.07
CA ILE A 60 16.57 -1.24 1.52
C ILE A 60 16.22 -2.66 1.96
N GLY A 61 15.43 -3.38 1.18
CA GLY A 61 15.11 -4.79 1.41
C GLY A 61 16.38 -5.63 1.51
N TYR A 62 17.26 -5.54 0.50
CA TYR A 62 18.56 -6.20 0.49
C TYR A 62 19.42 -5.82 1.69
N TRP A 63 19.52 -4.52 1.98
CA TRP A 63 20.27 -4.06 3.15
C TRP A 63 19.75 -4.65 4.45
N SER A 64 18.44 -4.76 4.60
CA SER A 64 17.79 -5.35 5.78
C SER A 64 18.03 -6.87 5.89
N ASP A 65 18.19 -7.58 4.76
CA ASP A 65 18.53 -9.00 4.76
C ASP A 65 19.98 -9.25 5.23
N GLN A 66 20.89 -8.31 4.96
CA GLN A 66 22.32 -8.44 5.28
C GLN A 66 22.68 -7.93 6.68
N ARG A 67 22.11 -6.78 7.09
CA ARG A 67 22.44 -6.09 8.35
C ARG A 67 21.43 -6.29 9.45
N GLY A 68 20.30 -6.92 9.13
CA GLY A 68 19.20 -7.13 10.07
C GLY A 68 18.05 -6.14 9.88
N ARG A 69 16.88 -6.54 10.38
CA ARG A 69 15.62 -5.79 10.24
C ARG A 69 15.62 -4.53 11.11
N ARG A 70 16.17 -4.62 12.33
CA ARG A 70 16.16 -3.52 13.30
C ARG A 70 16.92 -2.28 12.83
N PRO A 71 18.18 -2.36 12.36
CA PRO A 71 18.90 -1.19 11.84
C PRO A 71 18.18 -0.54 10.65
N ALA A 72 17.62 -1.35 9.74
CA ALA A 72 16.86 -0.84 8.61
C ALA A 72 15.59 -0.10 9.04
N THR A 73 14.86 -0.63 10.04
CA THR A 73 13.67 0.01 10.61
C THR A 73 14.02 1.35 11.25
N ILE A 74 15.06 1.41 12.06
CA ILE A 74 15.49 2.66 12.72
C ILE A 74 15.90 3.71 11.68
N ALA A 75 16.70 3.33 10.68
CA ALA A 75 17.15 4.25 9.66
C ALA A 75 15.98 4.81 8.81
N THR A 76 15.04 3.96 8.42
CA THR A 76 13.88 4.39 7.63
C THR A 76 12.93 5.28 8.43
N THR A 77 12.66 4.99 9.72
CA THR A 77 11.82 5.84 10.57
C THR A 77 12.46 7.18 10.86
N ILE A 78 13.76 7.26 11.09
CA ILE A 78 14.50 8.52 11.22
C ILE A 78 14.41 9.33 9.93
N THR A 79 14.63 8.70 8.78
CA THR A 79 14.53 9.37 7.47
C THR A 79 13.10 9.85 7.20
N SER A 80 12.08 9.11 7.64
CA SER A 80 10.68 9.51 7.56
C SER A 80 10.39 10.76 8.40
N LEU A 81 10.91 10.86 9.61
CA LEU A 81 10.81 12.06 10.46
C LEU A 81 11.51 13.27 9.80
N LEU A 82 12.75 13.08 9.34
CA LEU A 82 13.50 14.14 8.65
C LEU A 82 12.77 14.64 7.40
N SER A 83 12.11 13.74 6.67
CA SER A 83 11.30 14.14 5.53
C SER A 83 10.17 15.10 5.92
N ASN A 84 9.49 14.85 7.04
CA ASN A 84 8.41 15.71 7.51
C ASN A 84 8.92 17.07 8.05
N LEU A 85 10.15 17.12 8.60
CA LEU A 85 10.79 18.40 8.98
C LEU A 85 10.97 19.33 7.78
N LEU A 86 11.24 18.80 6.59
CA LEU A 86 11.39 19.58 5.37
C LEU A 86 10.11 20.27 4.91
N LEU A 87 8.97 19.95 5.49
CA LEU A 87 7.68 20.59 5.20
C LEU A 87 7.47 21.88 6.02
N LEU A 88 8.19 22.09 7.13
CA LEU A 88 8.00 23.26 8.01
C LEU A 88 8.16 24.62 7.31
N PRO A 89 9.11 24.79 6.37
CA PRO A 89 9.28 26.09 5.69
C PRO A 89 8.12 26.46 4.76
N VAL A 90 7.19 25.54 4.44
CA VAL A 90 6.08 25.74 3.48
C VAL A 90 6.57 26.32 2.15
N GLN A 91 7.61 25.69 1.58
CA GLN A 91 8.23 26.10 0.32
C GLN A 91 8.29 24.94 -0.69
N SER A 92 8.34 25.26 -1.98
CA SER A 92 8.35 24.27 -3.07
C SER A 92 9.51 23.29 -2.96
N TRP A 93 10.71 23.77 -2.60
CA TRP A 93 11.87 22.90 -2.43
C TRP A 93 11.71 21.94 -1.23
N GLY A 94 11.12 22.43 -0.14
CA GLY A 94 10.84 21.60 1.04
C GLY A 94 9.84 20.48 0.72
N TYR A 95 8.81 20.80 -0.05
CA TYR A 95 7.85 19.80 -0.55
C TYR A 95 8.53 18.75 -1.44
N LEU A 96 9.32 19.15 -2.44
CA LEU A 96 10.02 18.21 -3.33
C LEU A 96 11.03 17.36 -2.58
N ALA A 97 11.81 17.96 -1.67
CA ALA A 97 12.74 17.22 -0.82
C ALA A 97 12.00 16.21 0.08
N ASN A 98 10.85 16.60 0.68
CA ASN A 98 9.99 15.65 1.40
C ASN A 98 9.60 14.46 0.52
N ARG A 99 9.16 14.71 -0.73
CA ARG A 99 8.79 13.61 -1.66
C ARG A 99 9.97 12.70 -1.97
N CYS A 100 11.18 13.24 -2.13
CA CYS A 100 12.41 12.44 -2.29
C CYS A 100 12.63 11.50 -1.10
N PHE A 101 12.63 12.05 0.10
CA PHE A 101 12.86 11.26 1.32
C PHE A 101 11.73 10.27 1.59
N LYS A 102 10.48 10.62 1.30
CA LYS A 102 9.34 9.69 1.42
C LYS A 102 9.45 8.53 0.44
N GLY A 103 9.90 8.75 -0.78
CA GLY A 103 10.21 7.67 -1.71
C GLY A 103 11.23 6.69 -1.13
N ALA A 104 12.28 7.21 -0.48
CA ALA A 104 13.30 6.39 0.18
C ALA A 104 12.76 5.58 1.37
N THR A 105 11.84 6.14 2.17
CA THR A 105 11.31 5.46 3.37
C THR A 105 10.25 4.40 3.08
N ASN A 106 9.69 4.38 1.88
CA ASN A 106 8.66 3.40 1.50
C ASN A 106 9.15 1.94 1.54
N GLY A 107 10.47 1.71 1.58
CA GLY A 107 11.08 0.41 1.85
C GLY A 107 10.81 -0.13 3.27
N LEU A 108 10.39 0.69 4.24
CA LEU A 108 10.06 0.25 5.59
C LEU A 108 8.99 -0.86 5.59
N TYR A 109 7.98 -0.72 4.74
CA TYR A 109 6.93 -1.73 4.65
C TYR A 109 7.47 -3.12 4.25
N SER A 110 8.40 -3.18 3.29
CA SER A 110 9.05 -4.44 2.90
C SER A 110 9.87 -5.04 4.04
N VAL A 111 10.60 -4.21 4.80
CA VAL A 111 11.36 -4.64 5.98
C VAL A 111 10.45 -5.20 7.07
N MET A 112 9.33 -4.52 7.37
CA MET A 112 8.37 -4.99 8.37
C MET A 112 7.67 -6.29 7.95
N ARG A 113 7.39 -6.44 6.66
CA ARG A 113 6.81 -7.65 6.10
C ARG A 113 7.78 -8.82 6.20
N SER A 114 9.06 -8.61 5.91
CA SER A 114 10.11 -9.61 6.12
C SER A 114 10.26 -9.96 7.60
N ALA A 115 10.33 -8.97 8.49
CA ALA A 115 10.42 -9.19 9.94
C ALA A 115 9.23 -9.99 10.50
N MET A 116 8.06 -9.83 9.92
CA MET A 116 6.89 -10.64 10.26
C MET A 116 7.03 -12.07 9.73
N ALA A 117 7.51 -12.24 8.49
CA ALA A 117 7.75 -13.56 7.90
C ALA A 117 8.81 -14.36 8.66
N ASP A 118 9.83 -13.68 9.23
CA ASP A 118 10.87 -14.31 10.06
C ASP A 118 10.30 -14.93 11.35
N GLN A 119 9.14 -14.47 11.85
CA GLN A 119 8.58 -14.82 13.16
C GLN A 119 7.31 -15.67 13.11
N THR A 120 6.73 -15.87 11.92
CA THR A 120 5.42 -16.52 11.75
C THR A 120 5.51 -17.77 10.91
N GLU A 121 4.68 -18.75 11.18
CA GLU A 121 4.46 -19.92 10.34
C GLU A 121 3.56 -19.55 9.13
N LYS A 122 3.40 -20.49 8.18
CA LYS A 122 2.73 -20.17 6.90
C LYS A 122 1.29 -19.67 7.06
N ASP A 123 0.48 -20.33 7.88
CA ASP A 123 -0.92 -19.94 8.10
C ASP A 123 -1.05 -18.62 8.88
N GLU A 124 -0.20 -18.44 9.89
CA GLU A 124 -0.11 -17.17 10.60
C GLU A 124 0.38 -16.03 9.70
N LEU A 125 1.37 -16.33 8.85
CA LEU A 125 1.89 -15.35 7.89
C LEU A 125 0.79 -14.90 6.92
N LEU A 126 -0.03 -15.82 6.41
CA LEU A 126 -1.18 -15.48 5.55
C LEU A 126 -2.11 -14.48 6.25
N ARG A 127 -2.47 -14.78 7.48
CA ARG A 127 -3.37 -13.96 8.30
C ARG A 127 -2.78 -12.59 8.61
N TYR A 128 -1.57 -12.57 9.17
CA TYR A 128 -0.93 -11.33 9.60
C TYR A 128 -0.45 -10.47 8.43
N SER A 129 -0.05 -11.07 7.29
CA SER A 129 0.31 -10.33 6.08
C SER A 129 -0.89 -9.65 5.45
N GLY A 130 -2.07 -10.28 5.51
CA GLY A 130 -3.31 -9.64 5.07
C GLY A 130 -3.64 -8.40 5.90
N LEU A 131 -3.55 -8.52 7.23
CA LEU A 131 -3.74 -7.39 8.14
C LEU A 131 -2.70 -6.29 7.92
N LEU A 132 -1.43 -6.64 7.72
CA LEU A 132 -0.36 -5.68 7.46
C LEU A 132 -0.55 -4.97 6.12
N SER A 133 -0.94 -5.69 5.08
CA SER A 133 -1.24 -5.11 3.76
C SER A 133 -2.40 -4.12 3.83
N PHE A 134 -3.43 -4.46 4.62
CA PHE A 134 -4.53 -3.55 4.86
C PHE A 134 -4.08 -2.30 5.64
N ILE A 135 -3.32 -2.45 6.72
CA ILE A 135 -2.80 -1.32 7.51
C ILE A 135 -1.98 -0.38 6.61
N ALA A 136 -1.13 -0.93 5.76
CA ALA A 136 -0.34 -0.15 4.81
C ALA A 136 -1.24 0.60 3.79
N GLY A 137 -2.28 -0.07 3.27
CA GLY A 137 -3.26 0.55 2.36
C GLY A 137 -4.14 1.58 3.05
N SER A 138 -4.49 1.37 4.31
CA SER A 138 -5.35 2.29 5.08
C SER A 138 -4.71 3.65 5.36
N GLY A 139 -3.39 3.77 5.22
CA GLY A 139 -2.69 5.04 5.41
C GLY A 139 -3.16 6.16 4.48
N THR A 140 -3.65 5.80 3.29
CA THR A 140 -4.26 6.76 2.35
C THR A 140 -5.58 7.35 2.88
N ILE A 141 -6.22 6.67 3.82
CA ILE A 141 -7.47 7.08 4.47
C ILE A 141 -7.18 7.70 5.84
N LEU A 142 -6.45 7.00 6.69
CA LEU A 142 -6.16 7.42 8.06
C LEU A 142 -5.32 8.70 8.10
N GLY A 143 -4.39 8.87 7.17
CA GLY A 143 -3.59 10.08 7.09
C GLY A 143 -4.43 11.34 6.89
N PRO A 144 -5.22 11.44 5.80
CA PRO A 144 -6.15 12.55 5.59
C PRO A 144 -7.19 12.72 6.68
N MET A 145 -7.67 11.63 7.29
CA MET A 145 -8.64 11.68 8.38
C MET A 145 -8.06 12.38 9.62
N VAL A 146 -6.84 12.02 10.03
CA VAL A 146 -6.15 12.68 11.16
C VAL A 146 -5.94 14.16 10.89
N ALA A 147 -5.56 14.53 9.66
CA ALA A 147 -5.46 15.91 9.24
C ALA A 147 -6.82 16.63 9.27
N GLY A 148 -7.89 15.97 8.78
CA GLY A 148 -9.25 16.51 8.78
C GLY A 148 -9.79 16.77 10.19
N VAL A 149 -9.55 15.87 11.14
CA VAL A 149 -9.93 16.08 12.56
C VAL A 149 -9.23 17.31 13.14
N LEU A 150 -7.94 17.52 12.84
CA LEU A 150 -7.24 18.75 13.27
C LEU A 150 -7.86 20.00 12.67
N MET A 151 -8.27 19.97 11.41
CA MET A 151 -8.96 21.10 10.77
C MET A 151 -10.28 21.42 11.45
N LEU A 152 -11.04 20.41 11.88
CA LEU A 152 -12.33 20.59 12.60
C LEU A 152 -12.11 21.25 13.97
N VAL A 153 -11.01 20.96 14.64
CA VAL A 153 -10.67 21.51 15.96
C VAL A 153 -10.08 22.94 15.84
N TYR A 154 -9.33 23.22 14.78
CA TYR A 154 -8.67 24.51 14.54
C TYR A 154 -9.45 25.45 13.61
N SER A 155 -10.75 25.48 13.65
CA SER A 155 -11.67 26.20 12.76
C SER A 155 -11.61 27.76 12.85
N GLY A 156 -10.46 28.35 13.05
CA GLY A 156 -10.22 29.81 13.13
C GLY A 156 -9.86 30.51 11.82
N GLY A 157 -10.46 30.17 10.68
CA GLY A 157 -10.57 31.07 9.51
C GLY A 157 -9.45 31.06 8.48
N ARG A 158 -8.20 30.64 8.74
CA ARG A 158 -7.16 30.34 7.73
C ARG A 158 -6.41 29.08 8.13
N ILE A 159 -6.51 28.07 7.30
CA ILE A 159 -5.89 26.77 7.55
C ILE A 159 -4.39 26.90 7.26
N SER A 160 -3.60 26.99 8.34
CA SER A 160 -2.14 26.86 8.23
C SER A 160 -1.81 25.36 8.15
N PRO A 161 -0.94 24.89 7.24
CA PRO A 161 -0.49 23.51 7.20
C PRO A 161 0.43 23.13 8.38
N ILE A 162 0.96 24.11 9.11
CA ILE A 162 1.95 23.92 10.17
C ILE A 162 1.45 23.01 11.31
N PRO A 163 0.25 23.17 11.89
CA PRO A 163 -0.23 22.28 12.95
C PRO A 163 -0.26 20.81 12.53
N THR A 164 -0.66 20.55 11.29
CA THR A 164 -0.64 19.18 10.75
C THR A 164 0.77 18.66 10.60
N VAL A 165 1.70 19.46 10.08
CA VAL A 165 3.12 19.07 9.98
C VAL A 165 3.68 18.77 11.37
N ILE A 166 3.37 19.58 12.38
CA ILE A 166 3.79 19.33 13.77
C ILE A 166 3.23 17.99 14.27
N LEU A 167 1.95 17.70 14.03
CA LEU A 167 1.37 16.40 14.40
C LEU A 167 2.10 15.23 13.72
N LEU A 168 2.40 15.34 12.43
CA LEU A 168 3.15 14.32 11.71
C LEU A 168 4.58 14.15 12.28
N LEU A 169 5.20 15.21 12.76
CA LEU A 169 6.49 15.14 13.46
C LEU A 169 6.37 14.42 14.80
N VAL A 170 5.33 14.69 15.58
CA VAL A 170 5.07 13.99 16.85
C VAL A 170 4.85 12.49 16.59
N ILE A 171 4.00 12.14 15.62
CA ILE A 171 3.78 10.74 15.23
C ILE A 171 5.09 10.09 14.77
N GLY A 172 5.89 10.77 13.97
CA GLY A 172 7.19 10.28 13.51
C GLY A 172 8.19 10.08 14.66
N ALA A 173 8.23 10.99 15.63
CA ALA A 173 9.08 10.85 16.82
C ALA A 173 8.66 9.64 17.69
N LEU A 174 7.37 9.45 17.89
CA LEU A 174 6.84 8.27 18.57
C LEU A 174 7.20 6.99 17.82
N ASN A 175 7.13 7.01 16.50
CA ASN A 175 7.49 5.86 15.67
C ASN A 175 8.98 5.50 15.79
N ILE A 176 9.87 6.48 15.87
CA ILE A 176 11.29 6.22 16.16
C ILE A 176 11.46 5.56 17.53
N GLY A 177 10.73 6.02 18.56
CA GLY A 177 10.73 5.38 19.87
C GLY A 177 10.32 3.89 19.80
N LEU A 178 9.29 3.57 19.02
CA LEU A 178 8.86 2.19 18.78
C LEU A 178 9.90 1.37 18.01
N ALA A 179 10.56 1.99 17.01
CA ALA A 179 11.63 1.34 16.25
C ALA A 179 12.84 0.97 17.12
N PHE A 180 13.18 1.77 18.13
CA PHE A 180 14.21 1.40 19.11
C PHE A 180 13.80 0.25 20.03
N LEU A 181 12.51 0.09 20.33
CA LEU A 181 11.98 -1.02 21.12
C LEU A 181 11.87 -2.32 20.29
N PHE A 182 11.89 -2.20 18.95
CA PHE A 182 11.82 -3.35 18.05
C PHE A 182 13.11 -4.19 18.18
N LYS A 183 12.95 -5.50 18.35
CA LYS A 183 14.07 -6.44 18.46
C LYS A 183 14.42 -7.03 17.09
N GLU A 184 15.69 -7.37 16.92
CA GLU A 184 16.16 -8.04 15.71
C GLU A 184 15.47 -9.40 15.53
N THR A 185 15.05 -9.66 14.28
CA THR A 185 14.35 -10.90 13.91
C THR A 185 15.17 -11.79 12.98
N SER A 186 16.17 -11.23 12.31
CA SER A 186 17.08 -11.93 11.42
C SER A 186 18.53 -11.49 11.70
N PRO A 187 19.18 -12.08 12.71
CA PRO A 187 20.53 -11.69 13.10
C PRO A 187 21.57 -12.22 12.09
N LYS A 188 21.65 -11.59 10.94
CA LYS A 188 22.72 -11.79 9.98
C LYS A 188 23.59 -10.53 9.97
N GLU A 189 24.88 -10.68 10.20
CA GLU A 189 25.87 -9.61 10.08
C GLU A 189 26.80 -9.90 8.92
N GLU A 190 26.28 -9.89 7.71
CA GLU A 190 27.10 -10.02 6.52
C GLU A 190 27.63 -8.64 6.09
N PRO A 191 28.86 -8.55 5.58
CA PRO A 191 29.42 -7.29 5.10
C PRO A 191 28.63 -6.79 3.88
N VAL A 192 28.01 -5.62 3.99
CA VAL A 192 27.25 -5.00 2.91
C VAL A 192 28.21 -4.19 2.03
N GLU A 193 28.39 -4.62 0.80
CA GLU A 193 29.14 -3.83 -0.18
C GLU A 193 28.27 -2.66 -0.71
N ARG A 194 28.78 -1.43 -0.57
CA ARG A 194 28.10 -0.24 -1.12
C ARG A 194 27.81 -0.36 -2.62
N LYS A 195 28.71 -1.02 -3.35
CA LYS A 195 28.56 -1.26 -4.79
C LYS A 195 27.33 -2.09 -5.11
N GLU A 196 27.02 -3.10 -4.31
CA GLU A 196 25.83 -3.94 -4.51
C GLU A 196 24.53 -3.17 -4.21
N ILE A 197 24.48 -2.33 -3.17
CA ILE A 197 23.32 -1.45 -2.90
C ILE A 197 23.07 -0.53 -4.10
N VAL A 198 24.12 0.15 -4.60
CA VAL A 198 23.99 1.06 -5.74
C VAL A 198 23.58 0.30 -7.00
N LYS A 199 24.15 -0.87 -7.24
CA LYS A 199 23.81 -1.74 -8.38
C LYS A 199 22.33 -2.17 -8.31
N LYS A 200 21.83 -2.58 -7.14
CA LYS A 200 20.42 -2.95 -6.97
C LYS A 200 19.49 -1.73 -7.16
N ALA A 201 19.84 -0.58 -6.61
CA ALA A 201 19.08 0.65 -6.80
C ALA A 201 19.04 1.08 -8.28
N THR A 202 20.16 1.01 -9.00
CA THR A 202 20.22 1.39 -10.43
C THR A 202 19.52 0.37 -11.33
N ASN A 203 19.61 -0.92 -11.00
CA ASN A 203 18.90 -1.96 -11.76
C ASN A 203 17.39 -1.88 -11.54
N ALA A 204 16.93 -1.48 -10.34
CA ALA A 204 15.53 -1.29 -10.04
C ALA A 204 14.88 -0.15 -10.85
N LEU A 205 15.64 0.87 -11.23
CA LEU A 205 15.14 1.92 -12.16
C LEU A 205 14.84 1.40 -13.56
N LYS A 206 15.44 0.25 -13.93
CA LYS A 206 15.11 -0.43 -15.17
C LYS A 206 13.94 -1.39 -14.89
N VAL A 207 12.72 -0.96 -15.15
CA VAL A 207 11.50 -1.77 -14.93
C VAL A 207 11.63 -3.17 -15.56
N VAL A 208 12.25 -3.25 -16.74
CA VAL A 208 12.54 -4.52 -17.42
C VAL A 208 13.46 -5.42 -16.57
N SER A 209 14.43 -4.85 -15.83
CA SER A 209 15.29 -5.62 -14.94
C SER A 209 14.52 -6.22 -13.76
N LEU A 210 13.62 -5.45 -13.14
CA LEU A 210 12.75 -5.95 -12.07
C LEU A 210 11.81 -7.06 -12.58
N TRP A 211 11.28 -6.89 -13.78
CA TRP A 211 10.46 -7.92 -14.42
C TRP A 211 11.22 -9.20 -14.71
N ASN A 212 12.49 -9.08 -15.16
CA ASN A 212 13.35 -10.24 -15.39
C ASN A 212 13.71 -10.93 -14.08
N GLN A 213 14.01 -10.17 -13.01
CA GLN A 213 14.25 -10.74 -11.67
C GLN A 213 13.03 -11.51 -11.16
N LEU A 214 11.80 -10.98 -11.38
CA LEU A 214 10.58 -11.69 -11.05
C LEU A 214 10.39 -12.96 -11.90
N ALA A 215 10.80 -12.91 -13.17
CA ALA A 215 10.76 -14.08 -14.05
C ALA A 215 11.82 -15.15 -13.68
N GLU A 216 12.96 -14.72 -13.13
CA GLU A 216 13.97 -15.62 -12.55
C GLU A 216 13.45 -16.23 -11.25
N ALA A 217 12.88 -15.42 -10.39
CA ALA A 217 12.25 -15.90 -9.16
C ALA A 217 11.11 -16.90 -9.40
N ASP A 218 10.39 -16.79 -10.54
CA ASP A 218 9.34 -17.74 -10.92
C ASP A 218 9.89 -19.14 -11.27
N LYS A 219 11.21 -19.24 -11.59
CA LYS A 219 11.87 -20.54 -11.78
C LYS A 219 12.17 -21.23 -10.45
N GLU A 220 12.52 -20.44 -9.42
CA GLU A 220 12.80 -20.95 -8.07
C GLU A 220 11.52 -21.14 -7.26
N LEU A 221 10.53 -20.26 -7.46
CA LEU A 221 9.22 -20.24 -6.79
C LEU A 221 8.11 -20.23 -7.84
N PRO A 222 7.80 -21.40 -8.43
CA PRO A 222 6.83 -21.48 -9.52
C PRO A 222 5.46 -20.94 -9.11
N GLY A 223 4.91 -20.00 -9.91
CA GLY A 223 3.63 -19.37 -9.68
C GLY A 223 3.68 -17.96 -9.07
N ILE A 224 4.86 -17.45 -8.66
CA ILE A 224 4.98 -16.09 -8.09
C ILE A 224 4.67 -15.01 -9.12
N LYS A 225 5.14 -15.18 -10.36
CA LYS A 225 4.88 -14.23 -11.45
C LYS A 225 3.40 -14.12 -11.81
N PRO A 226 2.64 -15.21 -12.03
CA PRO A 226 1.19 -15.13 -12.23
C PRO A 226 0.43 -14.48 -11.07
N MET A 227 0.83 -14.76 -9.82
CA MET A 227 0.24 -14.13 -8.64
C MET A 227 0.56 -12.65 -8.55
N PHE A 228 1.78 -12.26 -8.93
CA PHE A 228 2.15 -10.86 -9.00
C PHE A 228 1.34 -10.10 -10.06
N ILE A 229 1.13 -10.69 -11.24
CA ILE A 229 0.26 -10.13 -12.29
C ILE A 229 -1.16 -9.95 -11.76
N LEU A 230 -1.70 -10.95 -11.03
CA LEU A 230 -3.00 -10.83 -10.38
C LEU A 230 -3.08 -9.64 -9.42
N ASN A 231 -2.04 -9.48 -8.58
CA ASN A 231 -1.96 -8.36 -7.64
C ASN A 231 -1.84 -7.00 -8.36
N MET A 232 -1.09 -6.92 -9.46
CA MET A 232 -1.02 -5.72 -10.30
C MET A 232 -2.37 -5.37 -10.92
N LEU A 233 -3.07 -6.34 -11.51
CA LEU A 233 -4.40 -6.14 -12.08
C LEU A 233 -5.41 -5.68 -11.02
N ALA A 234 -5.36 -6.27 -9.82
CA ALA A 234 -6.17 -5.83 -8.69
C ALA A 234 -5.84 -4.38 -8.29
N THR A 235 -4.56 -4.01 -8.23
CA THR A 235 -4.12 -2.62 -7.96
C THR A 235 -4.65 -1.64 -9.02
N LEU A 236 -4.63 -2.02 -10.31
CA LEU A 236 -5.22 -1.22 -11.38
C LEU A 236 -6.73 -1.06 -11.19
N GLY A 237 -7.44 -2.11 -10.82
CA GLY A 237 -8.88 -2.09 -10.62
C GLY A 237 -9.35 -1.31 -9.38
N MET A 238 -8.45 -1.07 -8.41
CA MET A 238 -8.71 -0.38 -7.15
C MET A 238 -8.13 1.05 -7.09
N GLY A 239 -7.49 1.51 -8.15
CA GLY A 239 -6.77 2.79 -8.17
C GLY A 239 -7.65 4.05 -8.26
N TYR A 240 -8.97 3.91 -8.40
CA TYR A 240 -9.93 5.03 -8.40
C TYR A 240 -9.98 5.79 -7.06
N TYR A 241 -9.45 5.22 -6.02
CA TYR A 241 -9.46 5.81 -4.68
C TYR A 241 -8.87 7.22 -4.64
N ALA A 242 -7.76 7.44 -5.33
CA ALA A 242 -7.14 8.76 -5.47
C ALA A 242 -8.04 9.77 -6.24
N PHE A 243 -8.98 9.25 -7.03
CA PHE A 243 -9.92 10.03 -7.81
C PHE A 243 -11.18 10.43 -7.01
N PHE A 244 -11.49 9.78 -5.89
CA PHE A 244 -12.68 10.08 -5.09
C PHE A 244 -12.81 11.55 -4.70
N VAL A 245 -11.72 12.19 -4.29
CA VAL A 245 -11.74 13.61 -3.92
C VAL A 245 -12.21 14.47 -5.10
N ALA A 246 -11.67 14.23 -6.30
CA ALA A 246 -12.09 14.95 -7.49
C ALA A 246 -13.55 14.65 -7.84
N PHE A 247 -13.96 13.40 -7.75
CA PHE A 247 -15.35 12.99 -8.01
C PHE A 247 -16.34 13.65 -7.04
N MET A 248 -16.07 13.63 -5.75
CA MET A 248 -16.91 14.23 -4.72
C MET A 248 -17.06 15.75 -4.87
N THR A 249 -15.99 16.44 -5.31
CA THR A 249 -15.96 17.90 -5.36
C THR A 249 -16.35 18.48 -6.72
N GLN A 250 -16.17 17.75 -7.82
CA GLN A 250 -16.33 18.23 -9.19
C GLN A 250 -17.50 17.58 -9.94
N SER A 251 -18.07 16.48 -9.43
CA SER A 251 -19.30 15.88 -9.96
C SER A 251 -20.54 16.61 -9.45
N HIS A 252 -21.72 16.16 -9.87
CA HIS A 252 -23.01 16.68 -9.39
C HIS A 252 -23.27 16.43 -7.88
N LEU A 253 -22.43 15.67 -7.20
CA LEU A 253 -22.51 15.45 -5.74
C LEU A 253 -22.22 16.72 -4.96
N ILE A 254 -21.28 17.55 -5.43
CA ILE A 254 -20.85 18.83 -4.82
C ILE A 254 -20.73 18.71 -3.29
N MET A 255 -19.98 17.72 -2.83
CA MET A 255 -19.83 17.45 -1.40
C MET A 255 -18.97 18.52 -0.73
N THR A 256 -19.40 18.95 0.43
CA THR A 256 -18.62 19.83 1.31
C THR A 256 -17.39 19.10 1.87
N PRO A 257 -16.32 19.82 2.29
CA PRO A 257 -15.17 19.18 2.94
C PRO A 257 -15.53 18.34 4.18
N ARG A 258 -16.60 18.74 4.89
CA ARG A 258 -17.10 17.99 6.05
C ARG A 258 -17.75 16.67 5.65
N GLU A 259 -18.54 16.66 4.59
CA GLU A 259 -19.17 15.44 4.05
C GLU A 259 -18.10 14.50 3.49
N ALA A 260 -17.10 15.02 2.78
CA ALA A 260 -15.96 14.24 2.32
C ALA A 260 -15.17 13.62 3.50
N ALA A 261 -15.00 14.33 4.61
CA ALA A 261 -14.34 13.79 5.81
C ALA A 261 -15.18 12.65 6.43
N TRP A 262 -16.50 12.78 6.51
CA TRP A 262 -17.39 11.71 6.96
C TRP A 262 -17.35 10.50 6.03
N PHE A 263 -17.31 10.72 4.72
CA PHE A 263 -17.15 9.66 3.73
C PHE A 263 -15.87 8.84 3.97
N PHE A 264 -14.73 9.50 4.13
CA PHE A 264 -13.47 8.79 4.39
C PHE A 264 -13.46 8.07 5.74
N LEU A 265 -14.13 8.61 6.75
CA LEU A 265 -14.27 7.95 8.03
C LEU A 265 -15.11 6.67 7.90
N GLU A 266 -16.26 6.72 7.22
CA GLU A 266 -17.09 5.57 6.96
C GLU A 266 -16.36 4.51 6.15
N TYR A 267 -15.81 4.89 5.00
CA TYR A 267 -15.07 4.01 4.11
C TYR A 267 -13.91 3.31 4.84
N GLY A 268 -13.10 4.08 5.57
CA GLY A 268 -11.98 3.54 6.32
C GLY A 268 -12.38 2.61 7.46
N SER A 269 -13.43 2.97 8.21
CA SER A 269 -13.93 2.15 9.31
C SER A 269 -14.49 0.81 8.83
N LEU A 270 -15.28 0.81 7.77
CA LEU A 270 -15.82 -0.41 7.15
C LEU A 270 -14.73 -1.29 6.57
N ALA A 271 -13.77 -0.70 5.86
CA ALA A 271 -12.62 -1.41 5.32
C ALA A 271 -11.79 -2.07 6.43
N MET A 272 -11.53 -1.34 7.53
CA MET A 272 -10.77 -1.84 8.68
C MET A 272 -11.49 -3.00 9.36
N LEU A 273 -12.77 -2.84 9.64
CA LEU A 273 -13.59 -3.87 10.29
C LEU A 273 -13.68 -5.14 9.44
N ALA A 274 -13.98 -4.99 8.16
CA ALA A 274 -14.10 -6.11 7.22
C ALA A 274 -12.78 -6.88 7.09
N ASN A 275 -11.66 -6.17 6.95
CA ASN A 275 -10.35 -6.78 6.85
C ASN A 275 -9.97 -7.53 8.15
N PHE A 276 -10.19 -6.89 9.31
CA PHE A 276 -9.95 -7.51 10.60
C PHE A 276 -10.77 -8.80 10.78
N ILE A 277 -12.08 -8.76 10.49
CA ILE A 277 -12.96 -9.93 10.60
C ILE A 277 -12.51 -11.02 9.63
N PHE A 278 -12.26 -10.67 8.37
CA PHE A 278 -11.89 -11.62 7.34
C PHE A 278 -10.58 -12.35 7.67
N PHE A 279 -9.51 -11.61 7.98
CA PHE A 279 -8.20 -12.21 8.25
C PHE A 279 -8.10 -12.85 9.64
N THR A 280 -8.98 -12.48 10.57
CA THR A 280 -8.98 -13.10 11.91
C THR A 280 -9.75 -14.42 11.94
N TYR A 281 -10.90 -14.47 11.25
CA TYR A 281 -11.85 -15.58 11.43
C TYR A 281 -12.19 -16.34 10.15
N ILE A 282 -12.00 -15.77 8.97
CA ILE A 282 -12.56 -16.32 7.72
C ILE A 282 -11.49 -16.90 6.80
N VAL A 283 -10.33 -16.25 6.67
CA VAL A 283 -9.32 -16.53 5.63
C VAL A 283 -8.83 -17.98 5.60
N THR A 284 -8.76 -18.64 6.74
CA THR A 284 -8.33 -20.05 6.88
C THR A 284 -9.41 -21.06 6.54
N HIS A 285 -10.67 -20.63 6.40
CA HIS A 285 -11.81 -21.50 6.16
C HIS A 285 -12.36 -21.40 4.72
N VAL A 286 -11.83 -20.48 3.92
CA VAL A 286 -12.33 -20.21 2.56
C VAL A 286 -11.29 -20.49 1.49
N ASN A 287 -11.78 -20.94 0.32
CA ASN A 287 -10.94 -21.02 -0.86
C ASN A 287 -10.63 -19.60 -1.37
N LYS A 288 -9.36 -19.23 -1.31
CA LYS A 288 -8.89 -17.87 -1.60
C LYS A 288 -9.16 -17.46 -3.05
N ARG A 289 -9.04 -18.40 -3.99
CA ARG A 289 -9.34 -18.16 -5.41
C ARG A 289 -10.82 -17.87 -5.64
N LYS A 290 -11.73 -18.65 -5.05
CA LYS A 290 -13.17 -18.41 -5.15
C LYS A 290 -13.53 -17.06 -4.54
N THR A 291 -12.88 -16.68 -3.43
CA THR A 291 -13.03 -15.38 -2.81
C THR A 291 -12.58 -14.26 -3.75
N ILE A 292 -11.41 -14.36 -4.38
CA ILE A 292 -10.93 -13.38 -5.37
C ILE A 292 -11.90 -13.26 -6.55
N LEU A 293 -12.41 -14.37 -7.08
CA LEU A 293 -13.40 -14.36 -8.17
C LEU A 293 -14.70 -13.65 -7.74
N PHE A 294 -15.20 -13.95 -6.55
CA PHE A 294 -16.39 -13.31 -6.02
C PHE A 294 -16.20 -11.80 -5.81
N LEU A 295 -15.10 -11.42 -5.15
CA LEU A 295 -14.80 -9.99 -4.89
C LEU A 295 -14.56 -9.21 -6.19
N SER A 296 -13.93 -9.80 -7.20
CA SER A 296 -13.75 -9.13 -8.49
C SER A 296 -15.08 -8.88 -9.21
N MET A 297 -16.03 -9.82 -9.13
CA MET A 297 -17.39 -9.60 -9.67
C MET A 297 -18.13 -8.50 -8.91
N VAL A 298 -18.07 -8.50 -7.56
CA VAL A 298 -18.62 -7.42 -6.75
C VAL A 298 -17.98 -6.09 -7.14
N GLY A 299 -16.64 -6.06 -7.31
CA GLY A 299 -15.93 -4.87 -7.77
C GLY A 299 -16.43 -4.33 -9.12
N VAL A 300 -16.68 -5.20 -10.10
CA VAL A 300 -17.26 -4.80 -11.40
C VAL A 300 -18.62 -4.12 -11.21
N VAL A 301 -19.48 -4.71 -10.38
CA VAL A 301 -20.81 -4.15 -10.10
C VAL A 301 -20.68 -2.79 -9.40
N MET A 302 -19.81 -2.68 -8.38
CA MET A 302 -19.61 -1.41 -7.65
C MET A 302 -19.07 -0.31 -8.57
N GLN A 303 -18.12 -0.61 -9.45
CA GLN A 303 -17.62 0.37 -10.42
C GLN A 303 -18.71 0.84 -11.40
N GLY A 304 -19.57 -0.05 -11.84
CA GLY A 304 -20.75 0.32 -12.62
C GLY A 304 -21.69 1.24 -11.86
N LEU A 305 -21.99 0.91 -10.60
CA LEU A 305 -22.87 1.71 -9.74
C LEU A 305 -22.29 3.09 -9.41
N TYR A 306 -20.98 3.22 -9.22
CA TYR A 306 -20.32 4.53 -9.07
C TYR A 306 -20.57 5.45 -10.27
N ALA A 307 -20.53 4.92 -11.50
CA ALA A 307 -20.80 5.71 -12.69
C ALA A 307 -22.23 6.31 -12.74
N PHE A 308 -23.16 5.75 -11.95
CA PHE A 308 -24.53 6.25 -11.84
C PHE A 308 -24.80 7.01 -10.53
N SER A 309 -23.87 7.03 -9.58
CA SER A 309 -24.08 7.65 -8.25
C SER A 309 -23.94 9.17 -8.23
N GLU A 310 -23.61 9.83 -9.34
CA GLU A 310 -23.42 11.28 -9.42
C GLU A 310 -24.63 12.12 -8.92
N SER A 311 -25.82 11.57 -8.98
CA SER A 311 -27.06 12.28 -8.64
C SER A 311 -27.56 12.02 -7.22
N SER A 312 -26.91 11.12 -6.45
CA SER A 312 -27.38 10.72 -5.12
C SER A 312 -26.22 10.44 -4.17
N GLN A 313 -26.04 11.31 -3.19
CA GLN A 313 -25.07 11.10 -2.11
C GLN A 313 -25.33 9.80 -1.36
N THR A 314 -26.59 9.47 -1.05
CA THR A 314 -26.94 8.22 -0.36
C THR A 314 -26.49 7.00 -1.16
N MET A 315 -26.73 6.98 -2.48
CA MET A 315 -26.29 5.90 -3.35
C MET A 315 -24.76 5.80 -3.35
N PHE A 316 -24.07 6.94 -3.41
CA PHE A 316 -22.61 6.99 -3.38
C PHE A 316 -22.05 6.40 -2.08
N TYR A 317 -22.60 6.75 -0.90
CA TYR A 317 -22.19 6.19 0.39
C TYR A 317 -22.45 4.67 0.46
N VAL A 318 -23.62 4.20 0.05
CA VAL A 318 -23.96 2.76 0.08
C VAL A 318 -23.02 1.95 -0.81
N VAL A 319 -22.77 2.43 -2.05
CA VAL A 319 -21.84 1.77 -2.98
C VAL A 319 -20.43 1.77 -2.40
N ALA A 320 -19.98 2.88 -1.85
CA ALA A 320 -18.67 3.01 -1.23
C ALA A 320 -18.49 2.11 -0.01
N GLY A 321 -19.54 1.92 0.79
CA GLY A 321 -19.49 1.00 1.94
C GLY A 321 -19.24 -0.46 1.52
N VAL A 322 -19.95 -0.95 0.50
CA VAL A 322 -19.74 -2.30 -0.03
C VAL A 322 -18.36 -2.41 -0.69
N ASP A 323 -17.96 -1.38 -1.41
CA ASP A 323 -16.70 -1.32 -2.11
C ASP A 323 -15.51 -1.31 -1.14
N ALA A 324 -15.60 -0.59 -0.02
CA ALA A 324 -14.59 -0.56 1.04
C ALA A 324 -14.27 -1.97 1.57
N ILE A 325 -15.30 -2.79 1.77
CA ILE A 325 -15.17 -4.20 2.16
C ILE A 325 -14.43 -4.99 1.08
N THR A 326 -14.87 -4.83 -0.18
CA THR A 326 -14.32 -5.54 -1.34
C THR A 326 -12.83 -5.22 -1.53
N VAL A 327 -12.49 -3.93 -1.55
CA VAL A 327 -11.12 -3.46 -1.77
C VAL A 327 -10.18 -3.90 -0.66
N SER A 328 -10.61 -3.78 0.60
CA SER A 328 -9.77 -4.13 1.74
C SER A 328 -9.41 -5.61 1.77
N ILE A 329 -10.40 -6.48 1.57
CA ILE A 329 -10.19 -7.94 1.54
C ILE A 329 -9.37 -8.34 0.32
N MET A 330 -9.64 -7.81 -0.87
CA MET A 330 -8.91 -8.12 -2.09
C MET A 330 -7.42 -7.76 -1.97
N THR A 331 -7.12 -6.55 -1.52
CA THR A 331 -5.74 -6.06 -1.33
C THR A 331 -5.00 -6.90 -0.30
N GLY A 332 -5.64 -7.16 0.84
CA GLY A 332 -5.08 -8.00 1.90
C GLY A 332 -4.82 -9.42 1.40
N LEU A 333 -5.77 -10.03 0.70
CA LEU A 333 -5.69 -11.43 0.26
C LEU A 333 -4.61 -11.64 -0.81
N THR A 334 -4.58 -10.83 -1.86
CA THR A 334 -3.54 -10.92 -2.90
C THR A 334 -2.15 -10.66 -2.33
N GLY A 335 -2.02 -9.67 -1.45
CA GLY A 335 -0.77 -9.36 -0.75
C GLY A 335 -0.32 -10.47 0.20
N SER A 336 -1.23 -11.10 0.94
CA SER A 336 -0.88 -12.17 1.87
C SER A 336 -0.44 -13.46 1.17
N ILE A 337 -1.08 -13.84 0.07
CA ILE A 337 -0.66 -14.98 -0.74
C ILE A 337 0.76 -14.78 -1.25
N LEU A 338 1.07 -13.60 -1.81
CA LEU A 338 2.44 -13.25 -2.22
C LEU A 338 3.44 -13.34 -1.06
N SER A 339 3.05 -12.95 0.17
CA SER A 339 3.94 -13.05 1.33
C SER A 339 4.29 -14.49 1.67
N VAL A 340 3.30 -15.38 1.61
CA VAL A 340 3.52 -16.81 1.87
C VAL A 340 4.46 -17.41 0.83
N MET A 341 4.28 -17.04 -0.45
CA MET A 341 5.16 -17.51 -1.52
C MET A 341 6.60 -17.02 -1.32
N VAL A 342 6.79 -15.73 -1.03
CA VAL A 342 8.12 -15.13 -0.83
C VAL A 342 8.85 -15.75 0.37
N LYS A 343 8.12 -16.16 1.42
CA LYS A 343 8.72 -16.83 2.58
C LYS A 343 9.47 -18.12 2.22
N GLN A 344 9.10 -18.77 1.14
CA GLN A 344 9.77 -20.00 0.67
C GLN A 344 11.09 -19.73 -0.07
N GLY A 345 11.37 -18.46 -0.42
CA GLY A 345 12.59 -18.04 -1.09
C GLY A 345 13.70 -17.59 -0.12
N GLY A 346 14.93 -17.48 -0.62
CA GLY A 346 16.10 -17.16 0.20
C GLY A 346 16.23 -15.70 0.65
N SER A 347 15.99 -14.71 -0.24
CA SER A 347 16.17 -13.27 0.00
C SER A 347 14.81 -12.55 0.12
N GLN A 348 14.17 -12.70 1.27
CA GLN A 348 12.81 -12.20 1.49
C GLN A 348 12.71 -10.68 1.38
N GLY A 349 13.64 -9.92 1.98
CA GLY A 349 13.59 -8.47 1.99
C GLY A 349 13.75 -7.86 0.59
N GLU A 350 14.66 -8.40 -0.21
CA GLU A 350 14.84 -7.97 -1.60
C GLU A 350 13.59 -8.26 -2.43
N MET A 351 13.03 -9.47 -2.31
CA MET A 351 11.83 -9.87 -3.05
C MET A 351 10.61 -9.01 -2.66
N PHE A 352 10.40 -8.76 -1.37
CA PHE A 352 9.35 -7.83 -0.93
C PHE A 352 9.62 -6.40 -1.39
N GLY A 353 10.89 -5.97 -1.44
CA GLY A 353 11.28 -4.68 -2.01
C GLY A 353 10.93 -4.57 -3.49
N ASN A 354 11.19 -5.60 -4.29
CA ASN A 354 10.84 -5.67 -5.71
C ASN A 354 9.31 -5.62 -5.92
N ILE A 355 8.55 -6.39 -5.13
CA ILE A 355 7.08 -6.38 -5.16
C ILE A 355 6.55 -4.98 -4.80
N GLN A 356 7.10 -4.35 -3.77
CA GLN A 356 6.71 -3.01 -3.35
C GLN A 356 7.02 -1.96 -4.43
N ALA A 357 8.18 -2.05 -5.06
CA ALA A 357 8.58 -1.14 -6.13
C ALA A 357 7.65 -1.23 -7.34
N LEU A 358 7.40 -2.45 -7.82
CA LEU A 358 6.49 -2.70 -8.95
C LEU A 358 5.03 -2.38 -8.62
N GLY A 359 4.58 -2.66 -7.38
CA GLY A 359 3.26 -2.26 -6.90
C GLY A 359 3.09 -0.73 -6.88
N GLY A 360 4.12 0.00 -6.45
CA GLY A 360 4.15 1.46 -6.51
C GLY A 360 4.07 1.99 -7.94
N LEU A 361 4.75 1.34 -8.88
CA LEU A 361 4.66 1.68 -10.31
C LEU A 361 3.24 1.44 -10.85
N ALA A 362 2.61 0.31 -10.51
CA ALA A 362 1.23 0.01 -10.90
C ALA A 362 0.26 1.07 -10.37
N SER A 363 0.40 1.48 -9.10
CA SER A 363 -0.41 2.53 -8.49
C SER A 363 -0.23 3.89 -9.19
N PHE A 364 1.01 4.23 -9.57
CA PHE A 364 1.28 5.44 -10.34
C PHE A 364 0.62 5.43 -11.72
N VAL A 365 0.80 4.35 -12.45
CA VAL A 365 0.18 4.19 -13.79
C VAL A 365 -1.34 4.32 -13.69
N THR A 366 -1.94 3.70 -12.68
CA THR A 366 -3.38 3.81 -12.44
C THR A 366 -3.82 5.24 -12.13
N ALA A 367 -3.10 5.94 -11.26
CA ALA A 367 -3.40 7.33 -10.94
C ALA A 367 -3.27 8.25 -12.16
N LEU A 368 -2.25 8.02 -12.99
CA LEU A 368 -2.06 8.76 -14.23
C LEU A 368 -3.20 8.50 -15.23
N ILE A 369 -3.56 7.24 -15.46
CA ILE A 369 -4.67 6.87 -16.35
C ILE A 369 -5.98 7.49 -15.85
N ASN A 370 -6.29 7.36 -14.56
CA ASN A 370 -7.50 7.93 -13.98
C ASN A 370 -7.53 9.46 -14.08
N SER A 371 -6.39 10.13 -13.92
CA SER A 371 -6.28 11.58 -14.10
C SER A 371 -6.59 12.00 -15.55
N LEU A 372 -6.03 11.29 -16.54
CA LEU A 372 -6.29 11.55 -17.96
C LEU A 372 -7.76 11.26 -18.33
N LEU A 373 -8.30 10.15 -17.85
CA LEU A 373 -9.68 9.75 -18.12
C LEU A 373 -10.69 10.71 -17.48
N SER A 374 -10.39 11.24 -16.29
CA SER A 374 -11.25 12.24 -15.62
C SER A 374 -11.38 13.53 -16.43
N GLY A 375 -10.38 13.89 -17.23
CA GLY A 375 -10.45 15.01 -18.17
C GLY A 375 -11.43 14.78 -19.33
N VAL A 376 -11.77 13.51 -19.63
CA VAL A 376 -12.75 13.14 -20.65
C VAL A 376 -14.16 13.04 -20.04
N SER A 377 -14.29 12.34 -18.92
CA SER A 377 -15.54 12.17 -18.17
C SER A 377 -15.26 11.74 -16.75
N MET A 378 -16.04 12.26 -15.79
CA MET A 378 -15.99 11.82 -14.39
C MET A 378 -16.35 10.34 -14.18
N LYS A 379 -16.98 9.71 -15.17
CA LYS A 379 -17.34 8.27 -15.14
C LYS A 379 -16.24 7.37 -15.69
N ALA A 380 -15.37 7.90 -16.55
CA ALA A 380 -14.38 7.11 -17.27
C ALA A 380 -13.37 6.38 -16.35
N PRO A 381 -12.89 6.94 -15.23
CA PRO A 381 -12.06 6.23 -14.26
C PRO A 381 -12.72 4.98 -13.69
N PHE A 382 -14.01 5.04 -13.35
CA PHE A 382 -14.75 3.89 -12.83
C PHE A 382 -14.92 2.80 -13.89
N ILE A 383 -15.18 3.18 -15.14
CA ILE A 383 -15.27 2.21 -16.26
C ILE A 383 -13.93 1.50 -16.44
N PHE A 384 -12.81 2.23 -16.43
CA PHE A 384 -11.48 1.66 -16.52
C PHE A 384 -11.19 0.68 -15.38
N CYS A 385 -11.51 1.06 -14.15
CA CYS A 385 -11.34 0.19 -12.98
C CYS A 385 -12.25 -1.03 -13.05
N GLY A 386 -13.49 -0.90 -13.53
CA GLY A 386 -14.40 -2.02 -13.78
C GLY A 386 -13.85 -3.01 -14.81
N LEU A 387 -13.30 -2.52 -15.92
CA LEU A 387 -12.63 -3.37 -16.92
C LEU A 387 -11.40 -4.08 -16.33
N SER A 388 -10.64 -3.40 -15.48
CA SER A 388 -9.51 -4.01 -14.78
C SER A 388 -9.96 -5.10 -13.81
N MET A 389 -11.11 -4.95 -13.12
CA MET A 389 -11.71 -6.00 -12.29
C MET A 389 -12.18 -7.20 -13.11
N ILE A 390 -12.69 -6.99 -14.32
CA ILE A 390 -12.97 -8.09 -15.27
C ILE A 390 -11.67 -8.81 -15.62
N ALA A 391 -10.59 -8.08 -15.86
CA ALA A 391 -9.28 -8.70 -16.13
C ALA A 391 -8.78 -9.51 -14.93
N VAL A 392 -8.97 -9.04 -13.69
CA VAL A 392 -8.71 -9.81 -12.45
C VAL A 392 -9.49 -11.12 -12.45
N PHE A 393 -10.79 -11.05 -12.73
CA PHE A 393 -11.66 -12.23 -12.77
C PHE A 393 -11.18 -13.26 -13.78
N VAL A 394 -10.93 -12.83 -15.02
CA VAL A 394 -10.48 -13.72 -16.12
C VAL A 394 -9.10 -14.31 -15.80
N TRP A 395 -8.18 -13.50 -15.24
CA TRP A 395 -6.85 -13.96 -14.87
C TRP A 395 -6.90 -14.97 -13.72
N ALA A 396 -7.70 -14.71 -12.68
CA ALA A 396 -7.89 -15.63 -11.56
C ALA A 396 -8.51 -16.97 -12.01
N MET A 397 -9.39 -16.97 -13.03
CA MET A 397 -9.89 -18.23 -13.62
C MET A 397 -8.80 -19.01 -14.35
N ARG A 398 -7.86 -18.31 -14.99
CA ARG A 398 -6.81 -18.91 -15.84
C ARG A 398 -5.46 -19.05 -15.13
N LEU A 399 -5.42 -18.92 -13.82
CA LEU A 399 -4.18 -19.11 -13.06
C LEU A 399 -3.57 -20.48 -13.37
N PRO A 400 -2.24 -20.57 -13.62
CA PRO A 400 -1.56 -21.83 -13.81
C PRO A 400 -1.56 -22.66 -12.52
N GLU A 401 -1.40 -23.96 -12.66
CA GLU A 401 -1.52 -24.93 -11.57
C GLU A 401 -0.59 -24.64 -10.40
N ASN A 402 0.63 -24.23 -10.69
CA ASN A 402 1.63 -23.83 -9.72
C ASN A 402 1.20 -22.64 -8.83
N ALA A 403 0.40 -21.71 -9.36
CA ALA A 403 -0.16 -20.60 -8.59
C ALA A 403 -1.49 -21.01 -7.92
N ARG A 404 -2.25 -21.93 -8.52
CA ARG A 404 -3.53 -22.39 -7.98
C ARG A 404 -3.37 -23.10 -6.65
N LYS A 405 -2.32 -23.90 -6.46
CA LYS A 405 -2.07 -24.57 -5.18
C LYS A 405 -2.07 -23.60 -3.98
N TYR A 406 -1.53 -22.38 -4.12
CA TYR A 406 -1.53 -21.37 -3.07
C TYR A 406 -2.89 -20.69 -2.87
N THR A 407 -3.74 -20.70 -3.87
CA THR A 407 -5.04 -20.02 -3.86
C THR A 407 -6.21 -20.98 -3.59
N ASP A 408 -6.08 -22.24 -3.95
CA ASP A 408 -7.15 -23.25 -3.79
C ASP A 408 -7.04 -23.98 -2.45
N ALA A 409 -5.85 -24.12 -1.86
CA ALA A 409 -5.66 -24.69 -0.53
C ALA A 409 -6.45 -23.89 0.52
N LYS A 410 -7.17 -24.59 1.40
CA LYS A 410 -7.90 -23.99 2.53
C LYS A 410 -6.93 -23.59 3.63
N SER A 411 -6.03 -24.50 4.02
CA SER A 411 -4.89 -24.22 4.91
C SER A 411 -3.57 -24.29 4.12
N MET A 412 -2.52 -23.69 4.64
CA MET A 412 -1.18 -23.79 4.06
C MET A 412 -0.48 -25.11 4.43
N GLU A 413 -1.00 -25.83 5.40
CA GLU A 413 -0.57 -27.19 5.77
C GLU A 413 -0.89 -28.19 4.66
N GLU A 414 -2.03 -28.03 3.99
CA GLU A 414 -2.39 -28.86 2.82
C GLU A 414 -1.34 -28.81 1.68
N LEU A 415 -0.53 -27.76 1.62
CA LEU A 415 0.55 -27.63 0.62
C LEU A 415 1.80 -28.47 0.95
N GLU A 416 1.93 -28.96 2.16
CA GLU A 416 3.08 -29.78 2.60
C GLU A 416 2.76 -31.28 2.49
N GLU A 417 1.48 -31.65 2.47
CA GLU A 417 1.03 -33.04 2.39
C GLU A 417 0.96 -33.57 0.95
N GLU A 418 0.92 -32.70 -0.09
CA GLU A 418 1.06 -33.17 -1.45
C GLU A 418 2.55 -33.50 -1.74
N PRO A 419 2.92 -34.80 -1.88
CA PRO A 419 4.26 -35.15 -2.32
C PRO A 419 4.48 -34.55 -3.70
N ALA A 420 5.67 -33.99 -3.91
CA ALA A 420 6.13 -33.60 -5.24
C ALA A 420 6.08 -34.86 -6.13
N GLU A 421 4.96 -35.08 -6.78
CA GLU A 421 4.90 -36.10 -7.84
C GLU A 421 5.85 -35.68 -8.95
N ALA A 422 6.80 -36.56 -9.21
CA ALA A 422 7.96 -36.47 -10.06
C ALA A 422 7.67 -36.13 -11.54
#